data_4d6f2598857234f154545f2d0380e5c5
#
_entry.id   4d6f2598857234f154545f2d0380e5c5
#
_cell.length_a   1.000
_cell.length_b   1.000
_cell.length_c   1.000
_cell.angle_alpha   90.00
_cell.angle_beta   90.00
_cell.angle_gamma   90.00
#
_symmetry.space_group_name_H-M   'P 1'
#
loop_
_entity.id
_entity.type
_entity.pdbx_description
1 polymer ?
#
loop_
_entity_poly.entity_id
_entity_poly.type
_entity_poly.pdbx_seq_one_letter_code
_entity_poly.pdbx_strand_id
1 'polypeptide(L)'
;MNGAHDMGGMHGLGPVVPEADEPVFHECWEGHVLALTLAGFSWGRWTVDKWRHQHEKIPGTDYLRMTYYEKWATSLVELMVGAGLVTREEVGPAWPAVGTQGTAPWISAREVATEPGFRIGDKVRTRNINPTGHTRLPRYARGREGVVTRLHGAHVLPDATAHGLGDRRQPLYQVRFEAAELWGPDASRRDAVHLDLWEDYLDHA
;
A
#
# COMPACT_ATOMS: atom_id res chain seq x y z
N MET A 1 3.97 -6.21 -2.06
CA MET A 1 4.37 -7.33 -1.17
C MET A 1 3.13 -8.09 -0.71
N ASN A 2 3.20 -9.40 -0.53
CA ASN A 2 2.11 -10.18 0.07
C ASN A 2 2.28 -10.20 1.59
N GLY A 3 1.25 -9.83 2.35
CA GLY A 3 1.34 -9.78 3.80
C GLY A 3 -0.02 -9.64 4.46
N ALA A 4 -0.04 -9.61 5.80
CA ALA A 4 -1.26 -9.45 6.60
C ALA A 4 -1.95 -8.09 6.42
N HIS A 5 -1.27 -7.11 5.85
CA HIS A 5 -1.83 -5.79 5.52
C HIS A 5 -2.79 -5.82 4.32
N ASP A 6 -2.67 -6.81 3.42
CA ASP A 6 -3.48 -6.95 2.21
C ASP A 6 -4.68 -7.88 2.47
N MET A 7 -5.66 -7.36 3.23
CA MET A 7 -6.84 -8.08 3.70
C MET A 7 -8.08 -7.91 2.81
N GLY A 8 -7.97 -7.18 1.71
CA GLY A 8 -9.07 -6.97 0.77
C GLY A 8 -9.61 -8.31 0.26
N GLY A 9 -10.95 -8.46 0.28
CA GLY A 9 -11.63 -9.69 -0.12
C GLY A 9 -11.55 -10.85 0.87
N MET A 10 -10.96 -10.67 2.05
CA MET A 10 -10.96 -11.69 3.10
C MET A 10 -12.26 -11.64 3.92
N HIS A 11 -12.75 -12.83 4.29
CA HIS A 11 -13.94 -13.02 5.13
C HIS A 11 -13.56 -13.52 6.52
N GLY A 12 -14.52 -13.46 7.47
CA GLY A 12 -14.36 -14.04 8.79
C GLY A 12 -13.64 -13.15 9.81
N LEU A 13 -13.44 -11.86 9.49
CA LEU A 13 -12.83 -10.89 10.40
C LEU A 13 -13.80 -10.34 11.46
N GLY A 14 -15.06 -10.78 11.43
CA GLY A 14 -16.11 -10.29 12.33
C GLY A 14 -16.69 -8.94 11.89
N PRO A 15 -17.70 -8.46 12.63
CA PRO A 15 -18.29 -7.15 12.40
C PRO A 15 -17.34 -6.03 12.87
N VAL A 16 -17.44 -4.87 12.23
CA VAL A 16 -16.86 -3.64 12.76
C VAL A 16 -17.73 -3.19 13.91
N VAL A 17 -17.12 -3.08 15.10
CA VAL A 17 -17.79 -2.57 16.31
C VAL A 17 -17.30 -1.15 16.54
N PRO A 18 -18.12 -0.10 16.24
CA PRO A 18 -17.74 1.28 16.51
C PRO A 18 -17.65 1.52 18.02
N GLU A 19 -16.62 2.25 18.44
CA GLU A 19 -16.52 2.73 19.82
C GLU A 19 -17.45 3.94 20.00
N ALA A 20 -18.23 3.95 21.08
CA ALA A 20 -19.05 5.09 21.43
C ALA A 20 -18.17 6.22 21.99
N ASP A 21 -18.32 7.44 21.47
CA ASP A 21 -17.55 8.61 21.86
C ASP A 21 -16.02 8.40 21.74
N GLU A 22 -15.59 7.73 20.67
CA GLU A 22 -14.18 7.42 20.40
C GLU A 22 -13.31 8.68 20.48
N PRO A 23 -12.28 8.71 21.37
CA PRO A 23 -11.37 9.85 21.45
C PRO A 23 -10.46 9.91 20.23
N VAL A 24 -9.96 11.10 19.89
CA VAL A 24 -9.00 11.28 18.79
C VAL A 24 -7.73 10.46 19.03
N PHE A 25 -7.29 10.36 20.26
CA PHE A 25 -6.18 9.52 20.72
C PHE A 25 -6.59 8.86 22.03
N HIS A 26 -6.39 7.55 22.14
CA HIS A 26 -6.64 6.81 23.37
C HIS A 26 -5.54 7.08 24.42
N GLU A 27 -4.31 7.31 23.94
CA GLU A 27 -3.15 7.57 24.77
C GLU A 27 -2.35 8.78 24.24
N CYS A 28 -1.72 9.53 25.14
CA CYS A 28 -0.97 10.74 24.77
C CYS A 28 0.17 10.47 23.75
N TRP A 29 0.80 9.30 23.82
CA TRP A 29 1.90 8.95 22.91
C TRP A 29 1.45 8.79 21.45
N GLU A 30 0.20 8.45 21.18
CA GLU A 30 -0.35 8.30 19.83
C GLU A 30 -0.29 9.62 19.07
N GLY A 31 -0.63 10.73 19.73
CA GLY A 31 -0.49 12.07 19.15
C GLY A 31 0.95 12.43 18.82
N HIS A 32 1.92 12.01 19.65
CA HIS A 32 3.34 12.21 19.37
C HIS A 32 3.79 11.41 18.14
N VAL A 33 3.35 10.16 18.02
CA VAL A 33 3.65 9.31 16.85
C VAL A 33 3.12 9.95 15.55
N LEU A 34 1.87 10.45 15.57
CA LEU A 34 1.31 11.16 14.43
C LEU A 34 2.15 12.39 14.08
N ALA A 35 2.46 13.23 15.06
CA ALA A 35 3.21 14.47 14.85
C ALA A 35 4.61 14.20 14.28
N LEU A 36 5.35 13.23 14.82
CA LEU A 36 6.69 12.87 14.34
C LEU A 36 6.65 12.27 12.94
N THR A 37 5.65 11.47 12.62
CA THR A 37 5.47 10.90 11.28
C THR A 37 5.24 12.00 10.24
N LEU A 38 4.36 12.96 10.54
CA LEU A 38 4.08 14.11 9.68
C LEU A 38 5.28 15.04 9.54
N ALA A 39 6.02 15.27 10.62
CA ALA A 39 7.26 16.04 10.59
C ALA A 39 8.28 15.41 9.64
N GLY A 40 8.44 14.08 9.68
CA GLY A 40 9.35 13.36 8.77
C GLY A 40 8.96 13.50 7.30
N PHE A 41 7.66 13.49 6.97
CA PHE A 41 7.18 13.80 5.62
C PHE A 41 7.52 15.23 5.22
N SER A 42 7.25 16.20 6.10
CA SER A 42 7.52 17.63 5.85
C SER A 42 9.00 17.92 5.66
N TRP A 43 9.87 17.19 6.33
CA TRP A 43 11.34 17.29 6.20
C TRP A 43 11.89 16.49 5.00
N GLY A 44 11.05 15.77 4.27
CA GLY A 44 11.49 14.92 3.15
C GLY A 44 12.38 13.75 3.58
N ARG A 45 12.30 13.29 4.84
CA ARG A 45 13.09 12.17 5.34
C ARG A 45 12.60 10.82 4.80
N TRP A 46 11.31 10.75 4.54
CA TRP A 46 10.68 9.61 3.89
C TRP A 46 9.43 10.05 3.11
N THR A 47 9.04 9.24 2.14
CA THR A 47 7.79 9.39 1.40
C THR A 47 6.67 8.62 2.08
N VAL A 48 5.41 8.92 1.72
CA VAL A 48 4.23 8.17 2.19
C VAL A 48 4.34 6.69 1.79
N ASP A 49 4.87 6.41 0.60
CA ASP A 49 5.01 5.02 0.12
C ASP A 49 6.11 4.27 0.87
N LYS A 50 7.22 4.94 1.21
CA LYS A 50 8.25 4.35 2.07
C LYS A 50 7.71 4.03 3.46
N TRP A 51 6.88 4.92 4.01
CA TRP A 51 6.20 4.71 5.29
C TRP A 51 5.20 3.54 5.22
N ARG A 52 4.38 3.46 4.18
CA ARG A 52 3.47 2.31 3.93
C ARG A 52 4.25 1.01 3.83
N HIS A 53 5.36 1.02 3.10
CA HIS A 53 6.20 -0.16 2.97
C HIS A 53 6.77 -0.64 4.30
N GLN A 54 7.07 0.25 5.25
CA GLN A 54 7.48 -0.18 6.59
C GLN A 54 6.37 -0.91 7.35
N HIS A 55 5.12 -0.46 7.23
CA HIS A 55 3.96 -1.18 7.80
C HIS A 55 3.82 -2.58 7.20
N GLU A 56 4.05 -2.72 5.91
CA GLU A 56 3.96 -4.00 5.19
C GLU A 56 5.02 -5.01 5.64
N LYS A 57 6.11 -4.55 6.24
CA LYS A 57 7.18 -5.40 6.78
C LYS A 57 6.89 -5.93 8.18
N ILE A 58 5.94 -5.39 8.90
CA ILE A 58 5.57 -5.88 10.24
C ILE A 58 5.18 -7.35 10.12
N PRO A 59 5.75 -8.26 10.94
CA PRO A 59 5.39 -9.68 10.92
C PRO A 59 3.88 -9.86 11.05
N GLY A 60 3.30 -10.78 10.27
CA GLY A 60 1.84 -10.89 10.14
C GLY A 60 1.11 -11.10 11.46
N THR A 61 1.67 -11.88 12.38
CA THR A 61 1.11 -12.09 13.72
C THR A 61 1.10 -10.82 14.57
N ASP A 62 2.14 -10.01 14.46
CA ASP A 62 2.26 -8.74 15.17
C ASP A 62 1.34 -7.70 14.55
N TYR A 63 1.33 -7.62 13.21
CA TYR A 63 0.43 -6.74 12.48
C TYR A 63 -1.05 -6.91 12.88
N LEU A 64 -1.49 -8.16 13.05
CA LEU A 64 -2.88 -8.45 13.42
C LEU A 64 -3.21 -8.19 14.89
N ARG A 65 -2.21 -8.19 15.78
CA ARG A 65 -2.39 -7.91 17.23
C ARG A 65 -2.25 -6.44 17.60
N MET A 66 -1.39 -5.71 16.86
CA MET A 66 -1.10 -4.31 17.14
C MET A 66 -2.31 -3.42 16.91
N THR A 67 -2.47 -2.44 17.77
CA THR A 67 -3.39 -1.32 17.55
C THR A 67 -2.94 -0.46 16.37
N TYR A 68 -3.75 0.50 15.99
CA TYR A 68 -3.46 1.39 14.87
C TYR A 68 -2.13 2.15 15.07
N TYR A 69 -1.99 2.83 16.22
CA TYR A 69 -0.80 3.62 16.49
C TYR A 69 0.43 2.81 16.91
N GLU A 70 0.27 1.60 17.41
CA GLU A 70 1.42 0.68 17.60
C GLU A 70 2.09 0.32 16.27
N LYS A 71 1.31 0.10 15.20
CA LYS A 71 1.85 -0.09 13.84
C LYS A 71 2.58 1.15 13.35
N TRP A 72 2.01 2.34 13.60
CA TRP A 72 2.63 3.61 13.25
C TRP A 72 3.95 3.82 13.97
N ALA A 73 3.97 3.61 15.29
CA ALA A 73 5.17 3.74 16.12
C ALA A 73 6.28 2.80 15.66
N THR A 74 5.93 1.53 15.41
CA THR A 74 6.89 0.53 14.91
C THR A 74 7.52 0.97 13.58
N SER A 75 6.69 1.43 12.65
CA SER A 75 7.19 1.91 11.35
C SER A 75 7.99 3.21 11.46
N LEU A 76 7.58 4.12 12.34
CA LEU A 76 8.29 5.37 12.60
C LEU A 76 9.70 5.13 13.13
N VAL A 77 9.85 4.22 14.09
CA VAL A 77 11.15 3.83 14.65
C VAL A 77 12.10 3.34 13.54
N GLU A 78 11.61 2.42 12.68
CA GLU A 78 12.42 1.91 11.57
C GLU A 78 12.82 3.00 10.57
N LEU A 79 11.91 3.94 10.31
CA LEU A 79 12.20 5.08 9.43
C LEU A 79 13.21 6.05 10.05
N MET A 80 13.10 6.32 11.34
CA MET A 80 14.04 7.20 12.06
C MET A 80 15.45 6.60 12.11
N VAL A 81 15.55 5.31 12.42
CA VAL A 81 16.84 4.58 12.39
C VAL A 81 17.41 4.56 10.97
N GLY A 82 16.60 4.22 9.97
CA GLY A 82 17.01 4.20 8.57
C GLY A 82 17.40 5.57 7.98
N ALA A 83 16.88 6.64 8.57
CA ALA A 83 17.25 8.02 8.23
C ALA A 83 18.43 8.57 9.04
N GLY A 84 18.99 7.78 9.98
CA GLY A 84 20.07 8.19 10.87
C GLY A 84 19.71 9.27 11.89
N LEU A 85 18.41 9.40 12.21
CA LEU A 85 17.91 10.35 13.20
C LEU A 85 18.07 9.83 14.63
N VAL A 86 18.02 8.52 14.79
CA VAL A 86 18.28 7.81 16.04
C VAL A 86 19.05 6.52 15.74
N THR A 87 19.78 6.01 16.72
CA THR A 87 20.44 4.71 16.65
C THR A 87 19.55 3.61 17.22
N ARG A 88 19.82 2.36 16.91
CA ARG A 88 19.09 1.21 17.46
C ARG A 88 19.30 1.10 18.99
N GLU A 89 20.47 1.46 19.48
CA GLU A 89 20.81 1.47 20.90
C GLU A 89 19.99 2.52 21.66
N GLU A 90 19.79 3.70 21.10
CA GLU A 90 18.96 4.76 21.70
C GLU A 90 17.47 4.35 21.78
N VAL A 91 16.99 3.61 20.78
CA VAL A 91 15.61 3.08 20.79
C VAL A 91 15.43 2.01 21.87
N GLY A 92 16.48 1.23 22.16
CA GLY A 92 16.49 0.19 23.18
C GLY A 92 15.72 -1.09 22.80
N PRO A 93 15.72 -2.10 23.69
CA PRO A 93 15.18 -3.42 23.40
C PRO A 93 13.63 -3.49 23.37
N ALA A 94 12.95 -2.46 23.83
CA ALA A 94 11.48 -2.42 23.81
C ALA A 94 10.89 -2.41 22.38
N TRP A 95 11.70 -2.07 21.39
CA TRP A 95 11.32 -2.05 19.98
C TRP A 95 12.19 -3.03 19.20
N PRO A 96 11.81 -4.31 19.09
CA PRO A 96 12.54 -5.28 18.31
C PRO A 96 12.61 -4.84 16.85
N ALA A 97 13.77 -5.04 16.22
CA ALA A 97 13.92 -4.72 14.81
C ALA A 97 12.89 -5.50 13.98
N VAL A 98 12.12 -4.79 13.19
CA VAL A 98 11.29 -5.42 12.16
C VAL A 98 12.26 -6.04 11.16
N GLY A 99 12.20 -7.35 10.98
CA GLY A 99 13.12 -8.09 10.14
C GLY A 99 13.28 -7.44 8.78
N THR A 100 14.50 -7.08 8.43
CA THR A 100 14.84 -6.61 7.10
C THR A 100 14.73 -7.79 6.15
N GLN A 101 13.59 -8.00 5.57
CA GLN A 101 13.52 -8.81 4.36
C GLN A 101 14.16 -7.99 3.26
N GLY A 102 15.48 -8.21 3.12
CA GLY A 102 16.26 -7.62 2.05
C GLY A 102 15.83 -8.22 0.73
N THR A 103 15.11 -7.46 -0.04
CA THR A 103 14.68 -7.90 -1.36
C THR A 103 14.82 -6.73 -2.30
N ALA A 104 15.54 -6.96 -3.39
CA ALA A 104 15.55 -6.01 -4.48
C ALA A 104 14.10 -5.76 -4.94
N PRO A 105 13.68 -4.51 -5.07
CA PRO A 105 12.35 -4.21 -5.53
C PRO A 105 12.16 -4.79 -6.94
N TRP A 106 11.04 -5.47 -7.15
CA TRP A 106 10.61 -5.79 -8.50
C TRP A 106 10.13 -4.50 -9.15
N ILE A 107 10.86 -4.04 -10.14
CA ILE A 107 10.48 -2.88 -10.94
C ILE A 107 10.22 -3.38 -12.33
N SER A 108 9.06 -3.06 -12.87
CA SER A 108 8.82 -3.27 -14.29
C SER A 108 9.90 -2.55 -15.09
N ALA A 109 10.57 -3.28 -15.97
CA ALA A 109 11.59 -2.74 -16.87
C ALA A 109 11.00 -1.89 -18.01
N ARG A 110 9.67 -1.65 -18.00
CA ARG A 110 9.05 -0.81 -19.01
C ARG A 110 9.55 0.63 -18.84
N GLU A 111 10.05 1.19 -19.95
CA GLU A 111 10.33 2.62 -20.01
C GLU A 111 9.09 3.41 -19.61
N VAL A 112 9.30 4.54 -18.92
CA VAL A 112 8.23 5.40 -18.48
C VAL A 112 7.55 5.99 -19.71
N ALA A 113 6.48 5.36 -20.16
CA ALA A 113 5.63 5.93 -21.20
C ALA A 113 4.93 7.16 -20.61
N THR A 114 5.17 8.31 -21.18
CA THR A 114 4.46 9.55 -20.82
C THR A 114 3.07 9.60 -21.44
N GLU A 115 2.86 8.84 -22.50
CA GLU A 115 1.56 8.74 -23.18
C GLU A 115 0.77 7.53 -22.68
N PRO A 116 -0.54 7.70 -22.42
CA PRO A 116 -1.39 6.61 -21.94
C PRO A 116 -1.49 5.47 -22.93
N GLY A 117 -1.20 4.24 -22.49
CA GLY A 117 -1.33 3.03 -23.30
C GLY A 117 -2.77 2.53 -23.42
N PHE A 118 -3.67 3.00 -22.54
CA PHE A 118 -5.09 2.59 -22.51
C PHE A 118 -6.00 3.81 -22.60
N ARG A 119 -7.22 3.59 -23.13
CA ARG A 119 -8.29 4.58 -23.28
C ARG A 119 -9.48 4.20 -22.43
N ILE A 120 -10.33 5.18 -22.12
CA ILE A 120 -11.62 4.94 -21.44
C ILE A 120 -12.44 3.99 -22.30
N GLY A 121 -12.95 2.92 -21.69
CA GLY A 121 -13.68 1.85 -22.34
C GLY A 121 -12.85 0.61 -22.69
N ASP A 122 -11.52 0.71 -22.66
CA ASP A 122 -10.67 -0.44 -22.92
C ASP A 122 -10.82 -1.51 -21.83
N LYS A 123 -10.85 -2.77 -22.27
CA LYS A 123 -10.75 -3.92 -21.37
C LYS A 123 -9.28 -4.15 -21.04
N VAL A 124 -9.02 -4.26 -19.75
CA VAL A 124 -7.68 -4.50 -19.23
C VAL A 124 -7.69 -5.67 -18.28
N ARG A 125 -6.56 -6.35 -18.18
CA ARG A 125 -6.31 -7.38 -17.19
C ARG A 125 -5.22 -6.91 -16.25
N THR A 126 -5.46 -6.96 -14.95
CA THR A 126 -4.41 -6.71 -13.97
C THR A 126 -3.38 -7.84 -14.01
N ARG A 127 -2.13 -7.46 -13.90
CA ARG A 127 -1.03 -8.44 -13.89
C ARG A 127 -1.07 -9.29 -12.62
N ASN A 128 -0.84 -10.59 -12.77
CA ASN A 128 -0.70 -11.49 -11.62
C ASN A 128 0.74 -11.48 -11.13
N ILE A 129 1.09 -10.45 -10.36
CA ILE A 129 2.44 -10.23 -9.84
C ILE A 129 2.48 -10.39 -8.32
N ASN A 130 3.60 -10.90 -7.82
CA ASN A 130 3.86 -11.07 -6.40
C ASN A 130 5.19 -10.42 -6.02
N PRO A 131 5.27 -9.07 -6.06
CA PRO A 131 6.52 -8.39 -5.76
C PRO A 131 6.90 -8.57 -4.30
N THR A 132 8.20 -8.64 -4.04
CA THR A 132 8.75 -8.68 -2.68
C THR A 132 8.76 -7.29 -2.02
N GLY A 133 8.75 -6.24 -2.85
CA GLY A 133 8.66 -4.85 -2.43
C GLY A 133 7.23 -4.32 -2.35
N HIS A 134 7.13 -3.01 -2.13
CA HIS A 134 5.86 -2.28 -2.09
C HIS A 134 5.09 -2.39 -3.41
N THR A 135 3.78 -2.54 -3.33
CA THR A 135 2.86 -2.41 -4.49
C THR A 135 1.50 -1.93 -4.05
N ARG A 136 0.82 -1.21 -4.93
CA ARG A 136 -0.57 -0.76 -4.73
C ARG A 136 -1.58 -1.65 -5.45
N LEU A 137 -1.14 -2.74 -6.11
CA LEU A 137 -2.04 -3.73 -6.69
C LEU A 137 -2.45 -4.78 -5.64
N PRO A 138 -3.69 -4.73 -5.11
CA PRO A 138 -4.15 -5.65 -4.08
C PRO A 138 -4.31 -7.07 -4.63
N ARG A 139 -4.11 -8.08 -3.78
CA ARG A 139 -4.15 -9.50 -4.20
C ARG A 139 -5.46 -9.90 -4.86
N TYR A 140 -6.58 -9.43 -4.32
CA TYR A 140 -7.90 -9.83 -4.83
C TYR A 140 -8.15 -9.37 -6.27
N ALA A 141 -7.45 -8.34 -6.71
CA ALA A 141 -7.60 -7.80 -8.07
C ALA A 141 -6.59 -8.39 -9.07
N ARG A 142 -5.56 -9.13 -8.63
CA ARG A 142 -4.51 -9.66 -9.52
C ARG A 142 -5.07 -10.69 -10.50
N GLY A 143 -4.70 -10.56 -11.78
CA GLY A 143 -5.15 -11.44 -12.87
C GLY A 143 -6.62 -11.25 -13.24
N ARG A 144 -7.29 -10.20 -12.75
CA ARG A 144 -8.71 -9.94 -12.99
C ARG A 144 -8.92 -8.97 -14.14
N GLU A 145 -10.02 -9.17 -14.86
CA GLU A 145 -10.43 -8.30 -15.96
C GLU A 145 -11.31 -7.15 -15.46
N GLY A 146 -11.06 -5.98 -16.02
CA GLY A 146 -11.84 -4.78 -15.73
C GLY A 146 -11.93 -3.87 -16.94
N VAL A 147 -12.61 -2.75 -16.77
CA VAL A 147 -12.79 -1.74 -17.81
C VAL A 147 -12.25 -0.41 -17.31
N VAL A 148 -11.42 0.26 -18.11
CA VAL A 148 -10.94 1.61 -17.81
C VAL A 148 -12.12 2.58 -17.85
N THR A 149 -12.38 3.25 -16.74
CA THR A 149 -13.48 4.23 -16.62
C THR A 149 -13.00 5.67 -16.57
N ARG A 150 -11.75 5.89 -16.19
CA ARG A 150 -11.15 7.23 -16.08
C ARG A 150 -9.63 7.19 -16.26
N LEU A 151 -9.07 8.26 -16.82
CA LEU A 151 -7.65 8.57 -16.82
C LEU A 151 -7.40 9.75 -15.89
N HIS A 152 -6.55 9.57 -14.89
CA HIS A 152 -6.19 10.61 -13.92
C HIS A 152 -4.96 11.45 -14.35
N GLY A 153 -4.29 11.07 -15.45
CA GLY A 153 -3.03 11.66 -15.85
C GLY A 153 -1.82 10.90 -15.30
N ALA A 154 -0.65 11.51 -15.36
CA ALA A 154 0.60 10.88 -14.93
C ALA A 154 0.85 11.10 -13.43
N HIS A 155 0.99 10.01 -12.70
CA HIS A 155 1.26 9.99 -11.26
C HIS A 155 2.53 9.22 -10.94
N VAL A 156 3.19 9.58 -9.85
CA VAL A 156 4.40 8.89 -9.39
C VAL A 156 4.05 7.46 -8.99
N LEU A 157 4.86 6.50 -9.45
CA LEU A 157 4.69 5.08 -9.15
C LEU A 157 5.14 4.79 -7.70
N PRO A 158 4.24 4.33 -6.82
CA PRO A 158 4.55 4.06 -5.41
C PRO A 158 5.64 3.01 -5.21
N ASP A 159 5.68 2.01 -6.08
CA ASP A 159 6.71 0.96 -6.08
C ASP A 159 8.13 1.54 -6.22
N ALA A 160 8.30 2.63 -6.97
CA ALA A 160 9.58 3.29 -7.11
C ALA A 160 9.91 4.17 -5.89
N THR A 161 8.99 5.00 -5.44
CA THR A 161 9.23 5.95 -4.33
C THR A 161 9.42 5.25 -2.99
N ALA A 162 8.73 4.14 -2.74
CA ALA A 162 8.93 3.33 -1.54
C ALA A 162 10.37 2.83 -1.39
N HIS A 163 11.08 2.65 -2.50
CA HIS A 163 12.44 2.11 -2.56
C HIS A 163 13.52 3.16 -2.90
N GLY A 164 13.15 4.44 -2.95
CA GLY A 164 14.10 5.52 -3.24
C GLY A 164 14.62 5.55 -4.68
N LEU A 165 13.86 5.01 -5.64
CA LEU A 165 14.22 4.92 -7.04
C LEU A 165 13.78 6.14 -7.87
N GLY A 166 13.44 7.24 -7.18
CA GLY A 166 13.03 8.49 -7.78
C GLY A 166 11.57 8.53 -8.21
N ASP A 167 11.20 9.66 -8.81
CA ASP A 167 9.85 9.98 -9.24
C ASP A 167 9.58 9.39 -10.65
N ARG A 168 9.29 8.10 -10.70
CA ARG A 168 8.86 7.44 -11.95
C ARG A 168 7.38 7.71 -12.15
N ARG A 169 7.05 8.57 -13.11
CA ARG A 169 5.66 8.90 -13.43
C ARG A 169 5.11 7.97 -14.49
N GLN A 170 3.87 7.52 -14.28
CA GLN A 170 3.12 6.68 -15.21
C GLN A 170 1.66 7.11 -15.26
N PRO A 171 0.95 6.81 -16.36
CA PRO A 171 -0.50 6.98 -16.40
C PRO A 171 -1.18 6.22 -15.27
N LEU A 172 -2.14 6.87 -14.62
CA LEU A 172 -2.97 6.31 -13.56
C LEU A 172 -4.40 6.23 -14.08
N TYR A 173 -4.99 5.03 -14.01
CA TYR A 173 -6.33 4.74 -14.50
C TYR A 173 -7.24 4.32 -13.37
N GLN A 174 -8.49 4.76 -13.41
CA GLN A 174 -9.54 4.10 -12.67
C GLN A 174 -10.06 2.93 -13.47
N VAL A 175 -9.98 1.73 -12.89
CA VAL A 175 -10.45 0.49 -13.49
C VAL A 175 -11.64 -0.03 -12.67
N ARG A 176 -12.75 -0.30 -13.35
CA ARG A 176 -13.96 -0.88 -12.77
C ARG A 176 -13.96 -2.39 -12.98
N PHE A 177 -14.10 -3.11 -11.88
CA PHE A 177 -14.24 -4.56 -11.84
C PHE A 177 -15.66 -4.93 -11.43
N GLU A 178 -16.31 -5.83 -12.16
CA GLU A 178 -17.57 -6.41 -11.74
C GLU A 178 -17.35 -7.29 -10.49
N ALA A 179 -18.30 -7.27 -9.56
CA ALA A 179 -18.20 -8.09 -8.36
C ALA A 179 -18.09 -9.59 -8.71
N ALA A 180 -18.76 -10.04 -9.76
CA ALA A 180 -18.68 -11.42 -10.21
C ALA A 180 -17.28 -11.82 -10.71
N GLU A 181 -16.51 -10.88 -11.29
CA GLU A 181 -15.12 -11.12 -11.69
C GLU A 181 -14.21 -11.31 -10.47
N LEU A 182 -14.43 -10.54 -9.41
CA LEU A 182 -13.60 -10.55 -8.21
C LEU A 182 -13.96 -11.70 -7.25
N TRP A 183 -15.27 -11.93 -7.06
CA TRP A 183 -15.81 -12.75 -5.97
C TRP A 183 -16.53 -14.01 -6.46
N GLY A 184 -16.63 -14.21 -7.78
CA GLY A 184 -17.29 -15.37 -8.37
C GLY A 184 -18.75 -15.12 -8.77
N PRO A 185 -19.36 -16.12 -9.41
CA PRO A 185 -20.67 -15.97 -10.10
C PRO A 185 -21.84 -15.66 -9.16
N ASP A 186 -21.73 -15.98 -7.88
CA ASP A 186 -22.76 -15.74 -6.87
C ASP A 186 -22.75 -14.30 -6.33
N ALA A 187 -21.75 -13.50 -6.70
CA ALA A 187 -21.70 -12.10 -6.31
C ALA A 187 -22.79 -11.27 -6.99
N SER A 188 -23.20 -10.19 -6.33
CA SER A 188 -24.21 -9.27 -6.84
C SER A 188 -23.78 -8.69 -8.20
N ARG A 189 -24.66 -8.82 -9.19
CA ARG A 189 -24.45 -8.24 -10.53
C ARG A 189 -24.58 -6.72 -10.57
N ARG A 190 -25.00 -6.10 -9.48
CA ARG A 190 -25.13 -4.64 -9.36
C ARG A 190 -23.89 -4.00 -8.74
N ASP A 191 -23.06 -4.83 -8.10
CA ASP A 191 -21.90 -4.35 -7.37
C ASP A 191 -20.66 -4.35 -8.24
N ALA A 192 -19.83 -3.36 -8.05
CA ALA A 192 -18.54 -3.22 -8.71
C ALA A 192 -17.52 -2.59 -7.76
N VAL A 193 -16.25 -2.85 -8.01
CA VAL A 193 -15.14 -2.21 -7.31
C VAL A 193 -14.38 -1.34 -8.30
N HIS A 194 -14.08 -0.11 -7.91
CA HIS A 194 -13.24 0.79 -8.67
C HIS A 194 -11.88 0.90 -7.99
N LEU A 195 -10.82 0.67 -8.75
CA LEU A 195 -9.43 0.80 -8.27
C LEU A 195 -8.67 1.77 -9.16
N ASP A 196 -7.85 2.60 -8.53
CA ASP A 196 -6.89 3.43 -9.23
C ASP A 196 -5.58 2.65 -9.38
N LEU A 197 -5.22 2.33 -10.63
CA LEU A 197 -4.11 1.43 -10.98
C LEU A 197 -3.16 2.11 -11.96
N TRP A 198 -1.85 1.98 -11.71
CA TRP A 198 -0.80 2.45 -12.60
C TRP A 198 -0.67 1.54 -13.81
N GLU A 199 -0.20 2.11 -14.91
CA GLU A 199 -0.06 1.39 -16.20
C GLU A 199 0.75 0.10 -16.07
N ASP A 200 1.81 0.11 -15.28
CA ASP A 200 2.65 -1.09 -15.05
C ASP A 200 1.89 -2.27 -14.41
N TYR A 201 0.71 -2.04 -13.85
CA TYR A 201 -0.12 -3.11 -13.28
C TYR A 201 -1.10 -3.73 -14.30
N LEU A 202 -1.14 -3.21 -15.53
CA LEU A 202 -2.17 -3.53 -16.51
C LEU A 202 -1.57 -4.14 -17.78
N ASP A 203 -2.29 -5.07 -18.36
CA ASP A 203 -2.09 -5.59 -19.72
C ASP A 203 -3.43 -5.47 -20.47
N HIS A 204 -3.39 -5.53 -21.81
CA HIS A 204 -4.62 -5.65 -22.61
C HIS A 204 -5.27 -7.00 -22.31
N ALA A 205 -6.62 -7.03 -22.18
CA ALA A 205 -7.39 -8.24 -21.89
C ALA A 205 -7.62 -9.09 -23.15
#